data_e2d1ebaf4d24d83038f31cd2c05d8a5d
#
_entry.id   e2d1ebaf4d24d83038f31cd2c05d8a5d
#
_cell.length_a   1.000
_cell.length_b   1.000
_cell.length_c   1.000
_cell.angle_alpha   90.00
_cell.angle_beta   90.00
_cell.angle_gamma   90.00
#
_symmetry.space_group_name_H-M   'P 1'
#
loop_
_entity.id
_entity.type
_entity.pdbx_description
1 polymer ?
#
loop_
_entity_poly.entity_id
_entity_poly.type
_entity_poly.pdbx_seq_one_letter_code
_entity_poly.pdbx_strand_id
1 'polypeptide(L)'
;LDIGTVPATDKPLEPMRILYDGDVQYQRSTESKEQLAKAQNKALSIPAPVALTRYAAQMLYAPMRTVEPVAGLRQVPVKVSGNLPILPMLPVKAEAVAAFKLGSYTLTAVRIQHQRAGKVELDPRDVQANLYSVAFQHSWLGSLGTPEDTTIAYMITRHGGLEKFLPLALMAPESTQELSHEK
;
A
#
# COMPACT_ATOMS: atom_id res chain seq x y z
N LEU A 1 -11.89 20.01 36.70
CA LEU A 1 -12.20 20.98 35.65
C LEU A 1 -13.67 21.35 35.81
N ASP A 2 -13.91 22.55 36.34
CA ASP A 2 -15.25 23.08 36.54
C ASP A 2 -15.73 23.70 35.21
N ILE A 3 -16.70 23.06 34.56
CA ILE A 3 -17.30 23.59 33.34
C ILE A 3 -18.43 24.50 33.78
N GLY A 4 -18.15 25.79 33.87
CA GLY A 4 -19.18 26.77 34.14
C GLY A 4 -20.20 26.84 33.02
N THR A 5 -21.46 26.50 33.33
CA THR A 5 -22.61 26.68 32.43
C THR A 5 -22.99 28.16 32.41
N VAL A 6 -22.89 28.79 31.24
CA VAL A 6 -23.41 30.14 31.02
C VAL A 6 -24.91 30.04 30.74
N PRO A 7 -25.77 30.84 31.40
CA PRO A 7 -27.21 30.80 31.14
C PRO A 7 -27.52 31.20 29.69
N ALA A 8 -28.43 30.46 29.07
CA ALA A 8 -28.90 30.72 27.72
C ALA A 8 -29.58 32.10 27.68
N THR A 9 -29.10 32.97 26.81
CA THR A 9 -29.74 34.28 26.57
C THR A 9 -30.84 34.07 25.53
N ASP A 10 -32.07 34.48 25.85
CA ASP A 10 -33.27 34.42 24.97
C ASP A 10 -33.20 35.35 23.72
N LYS A 11 -32.01 35.74 23.30
CA LYS A 11 -31.82 36.48 22.04
C LYS A 11 -31.59 35.50 20.90
N PRO A 12 -32.38 35.59 19.82
CA PRO A 12 -32.11 34.81 18.63
C PRO A 12 -30.69 35.13 18.15
N LEU A 13 -29.88 34.06 17.91
CA LEU A 13 -28.55 34.18 17.35
C LEU A 13 -28.62 34.87 15.99
N GLU A 14 -27.99 36.01 15.86
CA GLU A 14 -27.87 36.67 14.56
C GLU A 14 -27.11 35.75 13.60
N PRO A 15 -27.59 35.58 12.35
CA PRO A 15 -26.92 34.75 11.37
C PRO A 15 -25.50 35.34 11.11
N MET A 16 -24.50 34.54 11.36
CA MET A 16 -23.11 34.89 11.08
C MET A 16 -22.91 35.07 9.57
N ARG A 17 -22.79 36.30 9.09
CA ARG A 17 -22.41 36.59 7.71
C ARG A 17 -20.91 36.37 7.57
N ILE A 18 -20.51 35.29 6.89
CA ILE A 18 -19.13 35.10 6.45
C ILE A 18 -18.93 35.98 5.21
N LEU A 19 -18.34 37.15 5.40
CA LEU A 19 -17.90 38.01 4.27
C LEU A 19 -16.60 37.42 3.75
N TYR A 20 -16.64 36.80 2.58
CA TYR A 20 -15.43 36.49 1.83
C TYR A 20 -14.93 37.76 1.16
N ASP A 21 -13.91 38.36 1.71
CA ASP A 21 -13.18 39.41 1.03
C ASP A 21 -12.32 38.75 -0.06
N GLY A 22 -12.33 39.29 -1.30
CA GLY A 22 -11.70 38.67 -2.45
C GLY A 22 -10.19 38.42 -2.29
N ASP A 23 -9.53 39.24 -1.44
CA ASP A 23 -8.11 39.12 -1.15
C ASP A 23 -7.77 37.86 -0.31
N VAL A 24 -8.68 37.38 0.55
CA VAL A 24 -8.47 36.18 1.34
C VAL A 24 -8.51 34.92 0.48
N GLN A 25 -9.32 34.91 -0.59
CA GLN A 25 -9.32 33.80 -1.54
C GLN A 25 -8.05 33.74 -2.38
N TYR A 26 -7.47 34.88 -2.72
CA TYR A 26 -6.22 34.93 -3.49
C TYR A 26 -5.02 34.48 -2.63
N GLN A 27 -4.93 34.90 -1.38
CA GLN A 27 -3.91 34.44 -0.44
C GLN A 27 -4.00 32.96 -0.14
N ARG A 28 -5.23 32.42 0.07
CA ARG A 28 -5.44 30.99 0.30
C ARG A 28 -5.04 30.14 -0.91
N SER A 29 -5.31 30.61 -2.11
CA SER A 29 -4.90 29.91 -3.34
C SER A 29 -3.38 29.95 -3.56
N THR A 30 -2.71 31.01 -3.11
CA THR A 30 -1.26 31.16 -3.22
C THR A 30 -0.54 30.30 -2.19
N GLU A 31 -1.00 30.29 -0.94
CA GLU A 31 -0.47 29.42 0.12
C GLU A 31 -0.69 27.94 -0.21
N SER A 32 -1.84 27.58 -0.76
CA SER A 32 -2.10 26.20 -1.23
C SER A 32 -1.19 25.81 -2.40
N LYS A 33 -0.90 26.72 -3.31
CA LYS A 33 0.04 26.48 -4.42
C LYS A 33 1.48 26.37 -3.94
N GLU A 34 1.89 27.20 -2.97
CA GLU A 34 3.22 27.11 -2.37
C GLU A 34 3.40 25.87 -1.51
N GLN A 35 2.38 25.44 -0.77
CA GLN A 35 2.39 24.19 -0.01
C GLN A 35 2.45 22.98 -0.94
N LEU A 36 1.70 23.00 -2.04
CA LEU A 36 1.77 21.96 -3.08
C LEU A 36 3.14 21.93 -3.75
N ALA A 37 3.71 23.10 -4.08
CA ALA A 37 5.05 23.20 -4.65
C ALA A 37 6.15 22.73 -3.66
N LYS A 38 6.04 23.07 -2.38
CA LYS A 38 6.93 22.57 -1.31
C LYS A 38 6.79 21.05 -1.11
N ALA A 39 5.56 20.52 -1.14
CA ALA A 39 5.30 19.08 -1.08
C ALA A 39 5.85 18.36 -2.33
N GLN A 40 5.72 18.94 -3.51
CA GLN A 40 6.31 18.41 -4.76
C GLN A 40 7.84 18.42 -4.71
N ASN A 41 8.47 19.48 -4.22
CA ASN A 41 9.91 19.56 -4.08
C ASN A 41 10.44 18.59 -3.02
N LYS A 42 9.71 18.38 -1.92
CA LYS A 42 10.03 17.38 -0.90
C LYS A 42 9.86 15.95 -1.44
N ALA A 43 8.84 15.70 -2.27
CA ALA A 43 8.64 14.42 -2.94
C ALA A 43 9.74 14.12 -3.97
N LEU A 44 10.29 15.13 -4.63
CA LEU A 44 11.42 15.01 -5.56
C LEU A 44 12.75 14.69 -4.86
N SER A 45 12.87 14.94 -3.55
CA SER A 45 14.05 14.61 -2.76
C SER A 45 14.10 13.16 -2.27
N ILE A 46 12.98 12.44 -2.32
CA ILE A 46 12.88 11.03 -1.87
C ILE A 46 12.92 10.11 -3.09
N PRO A 47 13.80 9.09 -3.11
CA PRO A 47 13.80 8.12 -4.20
C PRO A 47 12.43 7.47 -4.43
N ALA A 48 12.01 7.33 -5.69
CA ALA A 48 10.68 6.81 -6.05
C ALA A 48 10.34 5.44 -5.39
N PRO A 49 11.27 4.48 -5.26
CA PRO A 49 11.00 3.23 -4.54
C PRO A 49 10.63 3.45 -3.06
N VAL A 50 11.32 4.37 -2.39
CA VAL A 50 11.05 4.70 -0.97
C VAL A 50 9.70 5.37 -0.82
N ALA A 51 9.38 6.34 -1.69
CA ALA A 51 8.09 7.01 -1.70
C ALA A 51 6.93 6.02 -1.94
N LEU A 52 7.11 5.07 -2.88
CA LEU A 52 6.14 4.01 -3.17
C LEU A 52 5.91 3.09 -1.96
N THR A 53 6.99 2.62 -1.32
CA THR A 53 6.88 1.73 -0.15
C THR A 53 6.19 2.43 1.01
N ARG A 54 6.59 3.68 1.31
CA ARG A 54 5.95 4.48 2.37
C ARG A 54 4.46 4.71 2.10
N TYR A 55 4.11 5.10 0.88
CA TYR A 55 2.73 5.31 0.48
C TYR A 55 1.90 4.03 0.57
N ALA A 56 2.41 2.91 0.05
CA ALA A 56 1.73 1.61 0.11
C ALA A 56 1.50 1.15 1.55
N ALA A 57 2.49 1.32 2.44
CA ALA A 57 2.35 1.02 3.86
C ALA A 57 1.27 1.89 4.53
N GLN A 58 1.24 3.19 4.23
CA GLN A 58 0.19 4.07 4.73
C GLN A 58 -1.20 3.67 4.21
N MET A 59 -1.33 3.37 2.93
CA MET A 59 -2.61 2.96 2.32
C MET A 59 -3.16 1.67 2.92
N LEU A 60 -2.31 0.74 3.33
CA LEU A 60 -2.73 -0.57 3.84
C LEU A 60 -2.95 -0.60 5.36
N TYR A 61 -2.28 0.27 6.12
CA TYR A 61 -2.27 0.20 7.58
C TYR A 61 -2.72 1.49 8.29
N ALA A 62 -2.68 2.64 7.62
CA ALA A 62 -3.06 3.91 8.24
C ALA A 62 -4.50 4.30 7.90
N PRO A 63 -5.16 5.11 8.75
CA PRO A 63 -6.43 5.74 8.38
C PRO A 63 -6.27 6.60 7.13
N MET A 64 -7.22 6.53 6.19
CA MET A 64 -7.15 7.23 4.90
C MET A 64 -6.83 8.73 5.00
N ARG A 65 -7.32 9.38 6.06
CA ARG A 65 -7.06 10.82 6.32
C ARG A 65 -5.62 11.17 6.62
N THR A 66 -4.78 10.19 6.96
CA THR A 66 -3.37 10.40 7.31
C THR A 66 -2.41 10.03 6.19
N VAL A 67 -2.94 9.53 5.06
CA VAL A 67 -2.12 9.18 3.90
C VAL A 67 -1.64 10.45 3.21
N GLU A 68 -0.32 10.63 3.15
CA GLU A 68 0.29 11.78 2.48
C GLU A 68 0.20 11.62 0.95
N PRO A 69 -0.41 12.57 0.23
CA PRO A 69 -0.46 12.49 -1.23
C PRO A 69 0.94 12.66 -1.82
N VAL A 70 1.28 11.81 -2.79
CA VAL A 70 2.55 11.88 -3.53
C VAL A 70 2.26 12.24 -4.97
N ALA A 71 2.83 13.34 -5.46
CA ALA A 71 2.60 13.80 -6.82
C ALA A 71 3.05 12.77 -7.85
N GLY A 72 2.17 12.46 -8.81
CA GLY A 72 2.42 11.48 -9.88
C GLY A 72 2.27 10.01 -9.45
N LEU A 73 2.06 9.72 -8.17
CA LEU A 73 1.73 8.39 -7.70
C LEU A 73 0.26 8.09 -7.98
N ARG A 74 -0.01 6.89 -8.48
CA ARG A 74 -1.37 6.42 -8.77
C ARG A 74 -1.51 4.95 -8.44
N GLN A 75 -2.68 4.55 -7.99
CA GLN A 75 -3.05 3.15 -7.91
C GLN A 75 -3.30 2.59 -9.31
N VAL A 76 -2.87 1.38 -9.55
CA VAL A 76 -3.05 0.66 -10.83
C VAL A 76 -3.66 -0.72 -10.56
N PRO A 77 -4.35 -1.30 -11.56
CA PRO A 77 -4.90 -2.65 -11.42
C PRO A 77 -3.80 -3.67 -11.12
N VAL A 78 -4.09 -4.60 -10.21
CA VAL A 78 -3.30 -5.82 -9.99
C VAL A 78 -3.53 -6.77 -11.17
N LYS A 79 -2.47 -7.18 -11.84
CA LYS A 79 -2.54 -8.04 -13.02
C LYS A 79 -2.16 -9.50 -12.75
N VAL A 80 -1.86 -9.82 -11.52
CA VAL A 80 -1.59 -11.18 -11.06
C VAL A 80 -2.69 -11.62 -10.10
N SER A 81 -3.10 -12.87 -10.16
CA SER A 81 -4.17 -13.42 -9.33
C SER A 81 -3.80 -14.81 -8.81
N GLY A 82 -4.51 -15.24 -7.78
CA GLY A 82 -4.27 -16.53 -7.15
C GLY A 82 -3.06 -16.53 -6.22
N ASN A 83 -2.64 -17.75 -5.85
CA ASN A 83 -1.46 -17.93 -5.01
C ASN A 83 -0.19 -17.73 -5.85
N LEU A 84 0.64 -16.77 -5.46
CA LEU A 84 1.91 -16.49 -6.13
C LEU A 84 3.03 -17.32 -5.50
N PRO A 85 3.68 -18.20 -6.24
CA PRO A 85 4.73 -19.08 -5.71
C PRO A 85 6.09 -18.36 -5.60
N ILE A 86 6.08 -17.19 -4.96
CA ILE A 86 7.25 -16.32 -4.81
C ILE A 86 8.23 -16.77 -3.71
N LEU A 87 7.78 -17.61 -2.79
CA LEU A 87 8.56 -18.21 -1.69
C LEU A 87 8.29 -19.72 -1.65
N PRO A 88 8.69 -20.48 -2.68
CA PRO A 88 8.29 -21.87 -2.84
C PRO A 88 8.85 -22.81 -1.76
N MET A 89 9.92 -22.40 -1.08
CA MET A 89 10.56 -23.19 -0.01
C MET A 89 9.85 -23.01 1.34
N LEU A 90 8.95 -22.06 1.47
CA LEU A 90 8.24 -21.76 2.71
C LEU A 90 6.75 -22.17 2.60
N PRO A 91 6.16 -22.65 3.70
CA PRO A 91 4.75 -23.02 3.74
C PRO A 91 3.86 -21.77 3.88
N VAL A 92 3.85 -20.95 2.84
CA VAL A 92 3.12 -19.68 2.82
C VAL A 92 2.20 -19.59 1.61
N LYS A 93 1.09 -18.88 1.78
CA LYS A 93 0.22 -18.42 0.70
C LYS A 93 0.50 -16.95 0.44
N ALA A 94 0.70 -16.59 -0.83
CA ALA A 94 1.01 -15.22 -1.22
C ALA A 94 -0.01 -14.72 -2.27
N GLU A 95 -0.66 -13.58 -1.99
CA GLU A 95 -1.68 -12.99 -2.84
C GLU A 95 -1.43 -11.50 -3.04
N ALA A 96 -1.49 -11.03 -4.28
CA ALA A 96 -1.37 -9.61 -4.57
C ALA A 96 -2.65 -8.87 -4.17
N VAL A 97 -2.52 -7.81 -3.36
CA VAL A 97 -3.66 -7.06 -2.79
C VAL A 97 -3.80 -5.65 -3.35
N ALA A 98 -2.72 -5.01 -3.73
CA ALA A 98 -2.74 -3.66 -4.31
C ALA A 98 -1.51 -3.42 -5.18
N ALA A 99 -1.62 -2.48 -6.12
CA ALA A 99 -0.47 -2.03 -6.91
C ALA A 99 -0.49 -0.51 -7.09
N PHE A 100 0.69 0.09 -7.02
CA PHE A 100 0.90 1.53 -7.12
C PHE A 100 2.02 1.83 -8.11
N LYS A 101 1.90 2.92 -8.86
CA LYS A 101 2.90 3.33 -9.85
C LYS A 101 3.36 4.75 -9.61
N LEU A 102 4.68 4.96 -9.70
CA LEU A 102 5.33 6.26 -9.68
C LEU A 102 6.47 6.29 -10.72
N GLY A 103 6.30 7.09 -11.75
CA GLY A 103 7.26 7.12 -12.86
C GLY A 103 7.41 5.76 -13.55
N SER A 104 8.63 5.25 -13.63
CA SER A 104 8.95 3.94 -14.20
C SER A 104 8.81 2.77 -13.24
N TYR A 105 8.58 3.03 -11.95
CA TYR A 105 8.48 2.01 -10.92
C TYR A 105 7.02 1.62 -10.65
N THR A 106 6.80 0.33 -10.42
CA THR A 106 5.53 -0.22 -9.97
C THR A 106 5.79 -1.01 -8.70
N LEU A 107 5.07 -0.69 -7.63
CA LEU A 107 5.04 -1.48 -6.41
C LEU A 107 3.80 -2.35 -6.42
N THR A 108 3.97 -3.65 -6.18
CA THR A 108 2.87 -4.58 -5.89
C THR A 108 2.98 -4.99 -4.42
N ALA A 109 1.92 -4.73 -3.67
CA ALA A 109 1.80 -5.21 -2.30
C ALA A 109 1.24 -6.63 -2.34
N VAL A 110 1.96 -7.56 -1.73
CA VAL A 110 1.61 -8.98 -1.69
C VAL A 110 1.42 -9.39 -0.24
N ARG A 111 0.23 -9.86 0.10
CA ARG A 111 -0.07 -10.45 1.40
C ARG A 111 0.51 -11.85 1.44
N ILE A 112 1.30 -12.14 2.46
CA ILE A 112 1.91 -13.44 2.71
C ILE A 112 1.34 -13.97 4.01
N GLN A 113 0.76 -15.17 3.98
CA GLN A 113 0.19 -15.83 5.14
C GLN A 113 0.83 -17.20 5.35
N HIS A 114 1.29 -17.45 6.58
CA HIS A 114 1.83 -18.74 6.97
C HIS A 114 0.73 -19.79 7.01
N GLN A 115 1.04 -21.01 6.53
CA GLN A 115 0.07 -22.10 6.40
C GLN A 115 0.29 -23.24 7.39
N ARG A 116 1.24 -23.11 8.32
CA ARG A 116 1.58 -24.15 9.31
C ARG A 116 1.73 -23.58 10.71
N ALA A 117 1.89 -24.47 11.69
CA ALA A 117 2.29 -24.12 13.03
C ALA A 117 3.79 -23.79 13.09
N GLY A 118 4.17 -22.97 14.08
CA GLY A 118 5.55 -22.57 14.32
C GLY A 118 5.83 -21.16 13.78
N LYS A 119 7.06 -20.70 13.97
CA LYS A 119 7.58 -19.43 13.48
C LYS A 119 8.37 -19.67 12.19
N VAL A 120 8.23 -18.82 11.20
CA VAL A 120 9.06 -18.81 10.00
C VAL A 120 9.67 -17.42 9.80
N GLU A 121 10.92 -17.36 9.40
CA GLU A 121 11.60 -16.11 9.04
C GLU A 121 11.55 -15.91 7.53
N LEU A 122 11.43 -14.65 7.13
CA LEU A 122 11.35 -14.22 5.73
C LEU A 122 12.63 -13.52 5.35
N ASP A 123 13.37 -14.07 4.39
CA ASP A 123 14.52 -13.43 3.81
C ASP A 123 14.16 -12.86 2.42
N PRO A 124 14.40 -11.58 2.16
CA PRO A 124 14.17 -11.00 0.83
C PRO A 124 14.91 -11.70 -0.32
N ARG A 125 16.01 -12.38 -0.02
CA ARG A 125 16.82 -13.14 -1.00
C ARG A 125 16.16 -14.43 -1.46
N ASP A 126 15.22 -14.97 -0.68
CA ASP A 126 14.48 -16.19 -1.02
C ASP A 126 13.33 -15.95 -1.99
N VAL A 127 13.02 -14.68 -2.26
CA VAL A 127 11.93 -14.30 -3.17
C VAL A 127 12.31 -14.61 -4.61
N GLN A 128 11.55 -15.51 -5.24
CA GLN A 128 11.76 -15.91 -6.62
C GLN A 128 10.99 -15.00 -7.60
N ALA A 129 11.56 -13.84 -7.86
CA ALA A 129 11.11 -12.90 -8.88
C ALA A 129 12.25 -11.95 -9.26
N ASN A 130 12.26 -11.46 -10.49
CA ASN A 130 13.26 -10.46 -10.92
C ASN A 130 12.80 -9.06 -10.49
N LEU A 131 13.11 -8.67 -9.26
CA LEU A 131 12.65 -7.43 -8.64
C LEU A 131 13.73 -6.36 -8.63
N TYR A 132 13.32 -5.09 -8.69
CA TYR A 132 14.20 -3.98 -8.38
C TYR A 132 14.50 -3.92 -6.87
N SER A 133 13.48 -4.14 -6.03
CA SER A 133 13.63 -4.30 -4.59
C SER A 133 12.43 -5.02 -3.99
N VAL A 134 12.64 -5.62 -2.83
CA VAL A 134 11.60 -6.21 -1.99
C VAL A 134 11.84 -5.85 -0.53
N ALA A 135 10.78 -5.62 0.20
CA ALA A 135 10.81 -5.41 1.64
C ALA A 135 9.56 -6.06 2.26
N PHE A 136 9.71 -6.64 3.43
CA PHE A 136 8.61 -7.16 4.23
C PHE A 136 8.22 -6.16 5.32
N GLN A 137 6.93 -6.05 5.63
CA GLN A 137 6.45 -5.26 6.76
C GLN A 137 6.98 -5.84 8.09
N HIS A 138 6.98 -7.18 8.19
CA HIS A 138 7.61 -7.94 9.25
C HIS A 138 8.48 -9.04 8.63
N SER A 139 9.66 -9.25 9.17
CA SER A 139 10.64 -10.24 8.67
C SER A 139 10.37 -11.67 9.16
N TRP A 140 9.27 -11.93 9.82
CA TRP A 140 8.87 -13.23 10.31
C TRP A 140 7.35 -13.36 10.36
N LEU A 141 6.87 -14.61 10.40
CA LEU A 141 5.46 -14.94 10.57
C LEU A 141 5.30 -15.93 11.73
N GLY A 142 4.20 -15.77 12.47
CA GLY A 142 3.78 -16.70 13.53
C GLY A 142 3.05 -17.92 12.97
N SER A 143 2.51 -18.73 13.85
CA SER A 143 1.69 -19.90 13.51
C SER A 143 0.41 -19.48 12.82
N LEU A 144 -0.08 -20.30 11.89
CA LEU A 144 -1.38 -20.12 11.25
C LEU A 144 -2.48 -19.89 12.29
N GLY A 145 -3.29 -18.85 12.07
CA GLY A 145 -4.39 -18.46 12.95
C GLY A 145 -3.99 -17.53 14.10
N THR A 146 -2.72 -17.16 14.22
CA THR A 146 -2.28 -16.10 15.14
C THR A 146 -2.31 -14.73 14.45
N PRO A 147 -2.38 -13.61 15.20
CA PRO A 147 -2.32 -12.28 14.62
C PRO A 147 -1.06 -12.01 13.77
N GLU A 148 0.03 -12.73 14.07
CA GLU A 148 1.32 -12.61 13.41
C GLU A 148 1.48 -13.56 12.22
N ASP A 149 0.46 -14.33 11.84
CA ASP A 149 0.54 -15.27 10.72
C ASP A 149 0.65 -14.62 9.35
N THR A 150 0.41 -13.31 9.27
CA THR A 150 0.30 -12.57 8.02
C THR A 150 1.21 -11.34 8.01
N THR A 151 1.85 -11.09 6.87
CA THR A 151 2.60 -9.86 6.59
C THR A 151 2.35 -9.36 5.17
N ILE A 152 2.84 -8.15 4.87
CA ILE A 152 2.85 -7.60 3.51
C ILE A 152 4.28 -7.54 3.00
N ALA A 153 4.48 -8.05 1.78
CA ALA A 153 5.68 -7.82 0.99
C ALA A 153 5.44 -6.67 0.01
N TYR A 154 6.34 -5.71 0.00
CA TYR A 154 6.38 -4.58 -0.93
C TYR A 154 7.36 -4.92 -2.05
N MET A 155 6.85 -5.36 -3.19
CA MET A 155 7.65 -5.79 -4.34
C MET A 155 7.70 -4.69 -5.39
N ILE A 156 8.88 -4.17 -5.68
CA ILE A 156 9.06 -3.10 -6.66
C ILE A 156 9.69 -3.65 -7.93
N THR A 157 9.06 -3.34 -9.04
CA THR A 157 9.54 -3.64 -10.40
C THR A 157 9.79 -2.35 -11.17
N ARG A 158 10.58 -2.41 -12.22
CA ARG A 158 10.87 -1.28 -13.11
C ARG A 158 10.41 -1.59 -14.51
N HIS A 159 9.74 -0.62 -15.16
CA HIS A 159 9.18 -0.73 -16.53
C HIS A 159 8.08 -1.79 -16.72
N GLY A 160 7.37 -2.15 -15.67
CA GLY A 160 6.22 -3.07 -15.74
C GLY A 160 5.66 -3.40 -14.37
N GLY A 161 4.57 -4.13 -14.32
CA GLY A 161 4.01 -4.70 -13.11
C GLY A 161 4.63 -6.08 -12.81
N LEU A 162 4.30 -6.64 -11.66
CA LEU A 162 4.86 -7.90 -11.15
C LEU A 162 4.68 -9.06 -12.13
N GLU A 163 3.59 -9.05 -12.93
CA GLU A 163 3.28 -10.08 -13.93
C GLU A 163 4.40 -10.36 -14.93
N LYS A 164 5.26 -9.39 -15.19
CA LYS A 164 6.37 -9.51 -16.15
C LYS A 164 7.64 -10.11 -15.56
N PHE A 165 7.71 -10.19 -14.25
CA PHE A 165 8.96 -10.49 -13.52
C PHE A 165 8.86 -11.78 -12.69
N LEU A 166 7.68 -12.43 -12.70
CA LEU A 166 7.50 -13.76 -12.14
C LEU A 166 8.05 -14.80 -13.11
N PRO A 167 8.71 -15.87 -12.63
CA PRO A 167 9.14 -16.98 -13.48
C PRO A 167 7.93 -17.63 -14.17
N LEU A 168 7.99 -17.80 -15.49
CA LEU A 168 6.92 -18.43 -16.29
C LEU A 168 6.59 -19.85 -15.82
N ALA A 169 7.57 -20.60 -15.36
CA ALA A 169 7.38 -21.95 -14.82
C ALA A 169 6.48 -22.00 -13.57
N LEU A 170 6.36 -20.88 -12.85
CA LEU A 170 5.56 -20.78 -11.64
C LEU A 170 4.15 -20.23 -11.91
N MET A 171 3.88 -19.80 -13.14
CA MET A 171 2.58 -19.26 -13.55
C MET A 171 1.74 -20.25 -14.38
N ALA A 172 2.24 -21.45 -14.62
CA ALA A 172 1.46 -22.49 -15.29
C ALA A 172 0.20 -22.79 -14.45
N PRO A 173 -1.02 -22.71 -15.02
CA PRO A 173 -2.21 -23.15 -14.31
C PRO A 173 -2.01 -24.62 -13.95
N GLU A 174 -2.40 -25.03 -12.75
CA GLU A 174 -2.60 -26.44 -12.42
C GLU A 174 -3.65 -26.99 -13.37
N SER A 175 -3.20 -27.42 -14.55
CA SER A 175 -4.03 -28.11 -15.51
C SER A 175 -4.26 -29.51 -14.99
N THR A 176 -5.43 -29.71 -14.39
CA THR A 176 -6.26 -30.93 -14.54
C THR A 176 -5.49 -32.24 -14.59
N GLN A 177 -5.10 -32.77 -13.44
CA GLN A 177 -5.00 -34.20 -13.25
C GLN A 177 -6.34 -34.70 -12.70
N GLU A 178 -7.36 -34.69 -13.54
CA GLU A 178 -8.50 -35.57 -13.40
C GLU A 178 -8.72 -36.26 -14.74
N LEU A 179 -8.93 -37.59 -14.62
CA LEU A 179 -9.38 -38.54 -15.63
C LEU A 179 -8.29 -39.38 -16.31
N SER A 180 -7.88 -40.42 -15.60
CA SER A 180 -7.81 -41.76 -16.21
C SER A 180 -7.79 -42.85 -15.13
N HIS A 181 -8.93 -43.11 -14.52
CA HIS A 181 -9.24 -44.41 -13.96
C HIS A 181 -10.63 -44.79 -14.44
N GLU A 182 -10.67 -45.30 -15.66
CA GLU A 182 -11.75 -46.17 -16.11
C GLU A 182 -11.14 -47.20 -17.09
N LYS A 183 -10.86 -48.35 -16.58
CA LYS A 183 -11.20 -49.70 -17.08
C LYS A 183 -10.49 -50.77 -16.27
#